data_7e910038db0157fd50ad3bcdb5bf0b01
#
_entry.id   7e910038db0157fd50ad3bcdb5bf0b01
#
_cell.length_a   1.000
_cell.length_b   1.000
_cell.length_c   1.000
_cell.angle_alpha   90.00
_cell.angle_beta   90.00
_cell.angle_gamma   90.00
#
_symmetry.space_group_name_H-M   'P 1'
#
loop_
_entity.id
_entity.type
_entity.pdbx_description
1 polymer ?
#
loop_
_entity_poly.entity_id
_entity_poly.type
_entity_poly.pdbx_seq_one_letter_code
_entity_poly.pdbx_strand_id
1 'polypeptide(L)'
;TVALSDIAGLCDMQTQMAWLSRAADIALTTNLAYLVNRAVARGKINPVADSMQGCGWTIIALGKLGAEELNYSSDIDLIILHDLATAPIEPALAQPFYVGLTRDLIKLMTTPTADGIGWRVDLRLRPDPGATAVSIDVDAAISYYESLARTWERAAFIRARPVAGDLQIANRFLTQIQPFIWRRTLDYTVMDDMKTMLRRPPQSHDWLGYNLKIGKNGIRQIEFFTHVLQLVAGGREPGLRQHQTAPALHALASFDWISTDQADALISAYLQLRRAEHRLQMLADSQTHSLPRNPSDLAHFANFMGHAEPTAFCQVLAMLQQRIAENAEHKILHSPAEEMPETTAILL
;
A
#
# COMPACT_ATOMS: atom_id res chain seq x y z
N THR A 1 10.59 -6.78 -19.41
CA THR A 1 11.20 -5.46 -19.70
C THR A 1 11.58 -4.75 -18.41
N VAL A 2 10.66 -4.54 -17.43
CA VAL A 2 10.95 -3.81 -16.18
C VAL A 2 12.14 -4.42 -15.42
N ALA A 3 12.16 -5.75 -15.21
CA ALA A 3 13.26 -6.45 -14.53
C ALA A 3 14.61 -6.28 -15.23
N LEU A 4 14.64 -6.32 -16.57
CA LEU A 4 15.87 -6.10 -17.33
C LEU A 4 16.36 -4.65 -17.21
N SER A 5 15.45 -3.67 -17.18
CA SER A 5 15.79 -2.27 -16.97
C SER A 5 16.37 -2.02 -15.57
N ASP A 6 15.85 -2.71 -14.55
CA ASP A 6 16.40 -2.68 -13.18
C ASP A 6 17.82 -3.25 -13.12
N ILE A 7 18.01 -4.47 -13.65
CA ILE A 7 19.31 -5.13 -13.62
C ILE A 7 20.36 -4.30 -14.39
N ALA A 8 19.96 -3.72 -15.51
CA ALA A 8 20.82 -2.86 -16.32
C ALA A 8 21.05 -1.45 -15.74
N GLY A 9 20.37 -1.10 -14.65
CA GLY A 9 20.48 0.23 -14.02
C GLY A 9 19.94 1.38 -14.90
N LEU A 10 18.99 1.08 -15.80
CA LEU A 10 18.41 2.04 -16.75
C LEU A 10 17.28 2.88 -16.15
N CYS A 11 16.77 2.54 -15.00
CA CYS A 11 15.75 3.28 -14.28
C CYS A 11 15.94 3.19 -12.77
N ASP A 12 15.47 4.19 -12.05
CA ASP A 12 15.49 4.20 -10.59
C ASP A 12 14.38 3.32 -10.00
N MET A 13 14.47 3.09 -8.69
CA MET A 13 13.54 2.23 -7.96
C MET A 13 12.10 2.76 -7.97
N GLN A 14 11.92 4.08 -7.91
CA GLN A 14 10.59 4.70 -7.90
C GLN A 14 9.90 4.50 -9.25
N THR A 15 10.62 4.72 -10.35
CA THR A 15 10.14 4.45 -11.72
C THR A 15 9.74 2.98 -11.91
N GLN A 16 10.52 2.03 -11.38
CA GLN A 16 10.20 0.59 -11.47
C GLN A 16 8.90 0.26 -10.75
N MET A 17 8.75 0.74 -9.51
CA MET A 17 7.53 0.55 -8.72
C MET A 17 6.31 1.15 -9.41
N ALA A 18 6.45 2.35 -10.00
CA ALA A 18 5.38 3.00 -10.75
C ALA A 18 4.98 2.21 -12.01
N TRP A 19 5.95 1.66 -12.77
CA TRP A 19 5.65 0.83 -13.94
C TRP A 19 4.92 -0.47 -13.58
N LEU A 20 5.34 -1.15 -12.50
CA LEU A 20 4.65 -2.35 -12.01
C LEU A 20 3.22 -2.03 -11.56
N SER A 21 3.03 -0.92 -10.86
CA SER A 21 1.71 -0.46 -10.42
C SER A 21 0.83 -0.10 -11.61
N ARG A 22 1.38 0.62 -12.59
CA ARG A 22 0.67 0.97 -13.82
C ARG A 22 0.24 -0.26 -14.62
N ALA A 23 1.08 -1.30 -14.68
CA ALA A 23 0.70 -2.56 -15.32
C ALA A 23 -0.49 -3.23 -14.63
N ALA A 24 -0.51 -3.23 -13.28
CA ALA A 24 -1.65 -3.74 -12.51
C ALA A 24 -2.92 -2.90 -12.73
N ASP A 25 -2.81 -1.56 -12.77
CA ASP A 25 -3.92 -0.65 -13.06
C ASP A 25 -4.53 -0.94 -14.44
N ILE A 26 -3.70 -1.12 -15.46
CA ILE A 26 -4.15 -1.46 -16.83
C ILE A 26 -4.86 -2.81 -16.83
N ALA A 27 -4.30 -3.81 -16.14
CA ALA A 27 -4.93 -5.13 -16.06
C ALA A 27 -6.31 -5.05 -15.38
N LEU A 28 -6.43 -4.34 -14.26
CA LEU A 28 -7.70 -4.14 -13.56
C LEU A 28 -8.72 -3.41 -14.43
N THR A 29 -8.32 -2.32 -15.07
CA THR A 29 -9.18 -1.51 -15.94
C THR A 29 -9.68 -2.32 -17.14
N THR A 30 -8.78 -3.06 -17.82
CA THR A 30 -9.11 -3.85 -18.98
C THR A 30 -10.05 -5.01 -18.63
N ASN A 31 -9.78 -5.73 -17.54
CA ASN A 31 -10.62 -6.82 -17.08
C ASN A 31 -12.00 -6.33 -16.62
N LEU A 32 -12.08 -5.18 -15.95
CA LEU A 32 -13.35 -4.56 -15.56
C LEU A 32 -14.16 -4.20 -16.82
N ALA A 33 -13.56 -3.51 -17.78
CA ALA A 33 -14.21 -3.12 -19.02
C ALA A 33 -14.74 -4.35 -19.79
N TYR A 34 -13.92 -5.41 -19.89
CA TYR A 34 -14.34 -6.67 -20.50
C TYR A 34 -15.56 -7.28 -19.81
N LEU A 35 -15.58 -7.32 -18.48
CA LEU A 35 -16.66 -7.91 -17.71
C LEU A 35 -17.96 -7.11 -17.84
N VAL A 36 -17.88 -5.77 -17.78
CA VAL A 36 -19.04 -4.88 -17.98
C VAL A 36 -19.60 -5.03 -19.39
N ASN A 37 -18.77 -4.96 -20.42
CA ASN A 37 -19.20 -5.11 -21.82
C ASN A 37 -19.81 -6.49 -22.07
N ARG A 38 -19.25 -7.55 -21.49
CA ARG A 38 -19.83 -8.91 -21.56
C ARG A 38 -21.21 -8.97 -20.87
N ALA A 39 -21.39 -8.25 -19.77
CA ALA A 39 -22.67 -8.21 -19.07
C ALA A 39 -23.75 -7.47 -19.89
N VAL A 40 -23.39 -6.33 -20.49
CA VAL A 40 -24.25 -5.60 -21.44
C VAL A 40 -24.65 -6.49 -22.62
N ALA A 41 -23.67 -7.12 -23.28
CA ALA A 41 -23.92 -7.99 -24.44
C ALA A 41 -24.81 -9.18 -24.11
N ARG A 42 -24.87 -9.64 -22.87
CA ARG A 42 -25.76 -10.71 -22.38
C ARG A 42 -27.08 -10.20 -21.83
N GLY A 43 -27.37 -8.91 -21.94
CA GLY A 43 -28.60 -8.30 -21.42
C GLY A 43 -28.76 -8.37 -19.90
N LYS A 44 -27.66 -8.51 -19.16
CA LYS A 44 -27.68 -8.59 -17.69
C LYS A 44 -27.76 -7.23 -17.02
N ILE A 45 -27.29 -6.19 -17.68
CA ILE A 45 -27.39 -4.80 -17.29
C ILE A 45 -27.77 -3.94 -18.48
N ASN A 46 -28.35 -2.78 -18.24
CA ASN A 46 -28.63 -1.80 -19.26
C ASN A 46 -27.32 -1.31 -19.92
N PRO A 47 -27.36 -0.93 -21.20
CA PRO A 47 -26.20 -0.35 -21.85
C PRO A 47 -25.69 0.88 -21.09
N VAL A 48 -24.38 0.97 -20.92
CA VAL A 48 -23.68 2.13 -20.37
C VAL A 48 -22.89 2.80 -21.48
N ALA A 49 -22.80 4.13 -21.44
CA ALA A 49 -22.09 4.90 -22.46
C ALA A 49 -20.57 4.59 -22.44
N ASP A 50 -20.04 4.37 -21.24
CA ASP A 50 -18.65 4.00 -20.99
C ASP A 50 -18.61 2.95 -19.86
N SER A 51 -17.88 1.86 -20.07
CA SER A 51 -17.68 0.83 -19.04
C SER A 51 -16.98 1.34 -17.78
N MET A 52 -16.35 2.52 -17.85
CA MET A 52 -15.68 3.20 -16.74
C MET A 52 -16.54 4.29 -16.10
N GLN A 53 -17.72 4.59 -16.64
CA GLN A 53 -18.66 5.58 -16.10
C GLN A 53 -20.09 5.05 -16.16
N GLY A 54 -20.83 5.20 -15.07
CA GLY A 54 -22.22 4.76 -15.00
C GLY A 54 -22.41 3.23 -14.95
N CYS A 55 -21.32 2.46 -14.80
CA CYS A 55 -21.43 1.01 -14.62
C CYS A 55 -21.84 0.63 -13.18
N GLY A 56 -21.88 1.57 -12.26
CA GLY A 56 -22.23 1.33 -10.85
C GLY A 56 -21.24 0.48 -10.08
N TRP A 57 -20.00 0.29 -10.58
CA TRP A 57 -18.99 -0.59 -9.99
C TRP A 57 -17.61 0.06 -10.02
N THR A 58 -16.88 0.02 -8.91
CA THR A 58 -15.58 0.69 -8.77
C THR A 58 -14.59 -0.13 -7.95
N ILE A 59 -13.30 0.07 -8.23
CA ILE A 59 -12.17 -0.58 -7.58
C ILE A 59 -11.25 0.49 -6.98
N ILE A 60 -10.98 0.36 -5.70
CA ILE A 60 -10.04 1.19 -4.94
C ILE A 60 -8.84 0.33 -4.56
N ALA A 61 -7.64 0.73 -4.97
CA ALA A 61 -6.40 0.11 -4.55
C ALA A 61 -5.95 0.68 -3.20
N LEU A 62 -5.40 -0.21 -2.38
CA LEU A 62 -4.78 0.08 -1.09
C LEU A 62 -3.34 -0.44 -1.09
N GLY A 63 -2.68 -0.40 0.03
CA GLY A 63 -1.36 -0.96 0.21
C GLY A 63 -0.33 -0.46 -0.82
N LYS A 64 0.49 -1.36 -1.34
CA LYS A 64 1.55 -1.00 -2.30
C LYS A 64 1.00 -0.53 -3.65
N LEU A 65 -0.11 -1.12 -4.13
CA LEU A 65 -0.72 -0.68 -5.38
C LEU A 65 -1.33 0.71 -5.25
N GLY A 66 -2.03 0.99 -4.14
CA GLY A 66 -2.58 2.31 -3.86
C GLY A 66 -1.51 3.39 -3.79
N ALA A 67 -0.35 3.09 -3.24
CA ALA A 67 0.81 3.97 -3.19
C ALA A 67 1.62 4.03 -4.50
N GLU A 68 1.28 3.28 -5.54
CA GLU A 68 2.09 3.14 -6.76
C GLU A 68 3.51 2.61 -6.47
N GLU A 69 3.65 1.80 -5.42
CA GLU A 69 4.91 1.23 -4.94
C GLU A 69 4.92 -0.31 -5.04
N LEU A 70 4.33 -0.88 -6.10
CA LEU A 70 4.18 -2.33 -6.25
C LEU A 70 5.52 -3.04 -6.44
N ASN A 71 5.63 -4.26 -5.91
CA ASN A 71 6.77 -5.16 -6.14
C ASN A 71 6.52 -6.11 -7.32
N TYR A 72 7.58 -6.83 -7.77
CA TYR A 72 7.46 -7.87 -8.79
C TYR A 72 6.51 -9.00 -8.37
N SER A 73 6.61 -9.44 -7.12
CA SER A 73 5.73 -10.47 -6.57
C SER A 73 5.02 -9.92 -5.33
N SER A 74 3.92 -9.21 -5.54
CA SER A 74 3.08 -8.64 -4.50
C SER A 74 1.62 -9.02 -4.74
N ASP A 75 0.88 -9.21 -3.67
CA ASP A 75 -0.57 -9.15 -3.75
C ASP A 75 -0.99 -7.71 -4.04
N ILE A 76 -2.12 -7.54 -4.69
CA ILE A 76 -2.80 -6.25 -4.84
C ILE A 76 -3.94 -6.19 -3.82
N ASP A 77 -3.86 -5.23 -2.92
CA ASP A 77 -4.87 -4.97 -1.90
C ASP A 77 -5.98 -4.12 -2.52
N LEU A 78 -7.22 -4.61 -2.53
CA LEU A 78 -8.34 -3.94 -3.18
C LEU A 78 -9.56 -3.87 -2.26
N ILE A 79 -10.30 -2.76 -2.38
CA ILE A 79 -11.69 -2.66 -1.96
C ILE A 79 -12.54 -2.49 -3.21
N ILE A 80 -13.58 -3.31 -3.36
CA ILE A 80 -14.46 -3.29 -4.51
C ILE A 80 -15.86 -2.89 -4.05
N LEU A 81 -16.35 -1.76 -4.57
CA LEU A 81 -17.64 -1.19 -4.22
C LEU A 81 -18.58 -1.18 -5.41
N HIS A 82 -19.87 -1.17 -5.13
CA HIS A 82 -20.90 -0.87 -6.09
C HIS A 82 -21.89 0.13 -5.49
N ASP A 83 -22.63 0.79 -6.36
CA ASP A 83 -23.63 1.79 -5.96
C ASP A 83 -25.01 1.33 -6.42
N LEU A 84 -25.87 0.97 -5.47
CA LEU A 84 -27.24 0.53 -5.77
C LEU A 84 -28.09 1.64 -6.39
N ALA A 85 -27.79 2.91 -6.11
CA ALA A 85 -28.56 4.04 -6.62
C ALA A 85 -28.30 4.35 -8.09
N THR A 86 -27.07 4.10 -8.57
CA THR A 86 -26.65 4.40 -9.95
C THR A 86 -26.44 3.17 -10.81
N ALA A 87 -26.63 1.98 -10.24
CA ALA A 87 -26.46 0.71 -10.94
C ALA A 87 -27.38 0.60 -12.16
N PRO A 88 -26.86 0.23 -13.36
CA PRO A 88 -27.66 0.06 -14.57
C PRO A 88 -28.42 -1.29 -14.57
N ILE A 89 -28.94 -1.69 -13.43
CA ILE A 89 -29.67 -2.94 -13.18
C ILE A 89 -30.72 -2.70 -12.10
N GLU A 90 -31.74 -3.52 -12.05
CA GLU A 90 -32.76 -3.49 -11.00
C GLU A 90 -32.09 -3.63 -9.62
N PRO A 91 -32.42 -2.78 -8.61
CA PRO A 91 -31.78 -2.77 -7.30
C PRO A 91 -31.77 -4.11 -6.59
N ALA A 92 -32.85 -4.90 -6.70
CA ALA A 92 -32.95 -6.23 -6.08
C ALA A 92 -31.94 -7.23 -6.66
N LEU A 93 -31.46 -7.02 -7.88
CA LEU A 93 -30.49 -7.89 -8.55
C LEU A 93 -29.04 -7.38 -8.47
N ALA A 94 -28.83 -6.13 -8.09
CA ALA A 94 -27.54 -5.47 -8.16
C ALA A 94 -26.47 -6.12 -7.25
N GLN A 95 -26.78 -6.35 -5.97
CA GLN A 95 -25.84 -6.96 -5.03
C GLN A 95 -25.30 -8.33 -5.50
N PRO A 96 -26.13 -9.35 -5.83
CA PRO A 96 -25.62 -10.64 -6.31
C PRO A 96 -24.90 -10.51 -7.66
N PHE A 97 -25.31 -9.58 -8.51
CA PHE A 97 -24.66 -9.31 -9.79
C PHE A 97 -23.23 -8.81 -9.62
N TYR A 98 -23.00 -7.75 -8.82
CA TYR A 98 -21.65 -7.21 -8.59
C TYR A 98 -20.74 -8.16 -7.80
N VAL A 99 -21.29 -8.94 -6.88
CA VAL A 99 -20.55 -10.02 -6.23
C VAL A 99 -20.08 -11.07 -7.26
N GLY A 100 -20.94 -11.41 -8.21
CA GLY A 100 -20.61 -12.30 -9.33
C GLY A 100 -19.50 -11.73 -10.22
N LEU A 101 -19.62 -10.46 -10.64
CA LEU A 101 -18.58 -9.77 -11.44
C LEU A 101 -17.25 -9.72 -10.70
N THR A 102 -17.27 -9.43 -9.40
CA THR A 102 -16.05 -9.38 -8.58
C THR A 102 -15.36 -10.74 -8.51
N ARG A 103 -16.11 -11.82 -8.36
CA ARG A 103 -15.54 -13.18 -8.41
C ARG A 103 -14.94 -13.51 -9.78
N ASP A 104 -15.60 -13.09 -10.86
CA ASP A 104 -15.07 -13.24 -12.23
C ASP A 104 -13.78 -12.43 -12.41
N LEU A 105 -13.72 -11.19 -11.91
CA LEU A 105 -12.50 -10.36 -11.92
C LEU A 105 -11.34 -11.04 -11.20
N ILE A 106 -11.57 -11.50 -9.95
CA ILE A 106 -10.55 -12.22 -9.19
C ILE A 106 -10.05 -13.43 -9.99
N LYS A 107 -10.97 -14.21 -10.58
CA LYS A 107 -10.62 -15.36 -11.40
C LYS A 107 -9.74 -14.98 -12.59
N LEU A 108 -10.06 -13.90 -13.30
CA LEU A 108 -9.25 -13.41 -14.44
C LEU A 108 -7.84 -12.98 -13.99
N MET A 109 -7.73 -12.33 -12.83
CA MET A 109 -6.44 -11.86 -12.30
C MET A 109 -5.56 -12.99 -11.77
N THR A 110 -6.16 -14.05 -11.19
CA THR A 110 -5.42 -15.08 -10.42
C THR A 110 -5.31 -16.43 -11.11
N THR A 111 -6.05 -16.66 -12.21
CA THR A 111 -6.00 -17.95 -12.93
C THR A 111 -4.64 -18.11 -13.61
N PRO A 112 -3.91 -19.21 -13.35
CA PRO A 112 -2.66 -19.51 -14.06
C PRO A 112 -2.91 -19.69 -15.57
N THR A 113 -2.02 -19.12 -16.37
CA THR A 113 -1.94 -19.25 -17.82
C THR A 113 -0.58 -19.85 -18.21
N ALA A 114 -0.35 -20.08 -19.49
CA ALA A 114 0.97 -20.47 -20.00
C ALA A 114 2.06 -19.43 -19.70
N ASP A 115 1.67 -18.15 -19.55
CA ASP A 115 2.56 -17.02 -19.25
C ASP A 115 2.63 -16.68 -17.75
N GLY A 116 2.03 -17.50 -16.88
CA GLY A 116 1.96 -17.28 -15.44
C GLY A 116 0.60 -16.75 -14.99
N ILE A 117 0.58 -16.07 -13.84
CA ILE A 117 -0.59 -15.40 -13.28
C ILE A 117 -0.48 -13.89 -13.47
N GLY A 118 -1.61 -13.18 -13.51
CA GLY A 118 -1.60 -11.72 -13.45
C GLY A 118 -1.11 -11.24 -12.08
N TRP A 119 -2.03 -11.08 -11.15
CA TRP A 119 -1.73 -10.71 -9.75
C TRP A 119 -2.59 -11.51 -8.78
N ARG A 120 -2.05 -11.81 -7.61
CA ARG A 120 -2.84 -12.29 -6.48
C ARG A 120 -3.64 -11.11 -5.93
N VAL A 121 -4.94 -11.32 -5.71
CA VAL A 121 -5.87 -10.28 -5.22
C VAL A 121 -6.15 -10.53 -3.74
N ASP A 122 -5.95 -9.49 -2.93
CA ASP A 122 -6.29 -9.48 -1.50
C ASP A 122 -7.44 -8.51 -1.23
N LEU A 123 -8.55 -9.03 -0.71
CA LEU A 123 -9.73 -8.24 -0.33
C LEU A 123 -9.91 -8.15 1.19
N ARG A 124 -8.92 -8.53 2.00
CA ARG A 124 -9.03 -8.56 3.46
C ARG A 124 -9.11 -7.20 4.12
N LEU A 125 -8.77 -6.12 3.40
CA LEU A 125 -8.90 -4.73 3.88
C LEU A 125 -10.30 -4.13 3.67
N ARG A 126 -11.26 -4.88 3.11
CA ARG A 126 -12.65 -4.42 3.00
C ARG A 126 -13.33 -4.40 4.37
N PRO A 127 -14.43 -3.63 4.54
CA PRO A 127 -15.22 -3.63 5.77
C PRO A 127 -15.60 -5.03 6.22
N ASP A 128 -15.27 -5.39 7.45
CA ASP A 128 -15.57 -6.69 8.08
C ASP A 128 -15.47 -7.91 7.11
N PRO A 129 -14.24 -8.34 6.74
CA PRO A 129 -14.06 -9.39 5.74
C PRO A 129 -14.69 -10.74 6.09
N GLY A 130 -14.98 -10.96 7.39
CA GLY A 130 -15.63 -12.17 7.89
C GLY A 130 -17.13 -12.20 7.65
N ALA A 131 -17.78 -11.05 7.57
CA ALA A 131 -19.24 -10.92 7.47
C ALA A 131 -19.71 -10.33 6.13
N THR A 132 -18.86 -9.60 5.41
CA THR A 132 -19.27 -8.88 4.18
C THR A 132 -18.92 -9.64 2.90
N ALA A 133 -19.72 -9.37 1.86
CA ALA A 133 -19.46 -9.88 0.52
C ALA A 133 -18.18 -9.28 -0.09
N VAL A 134 -17.68 -9.85 -1.20
CA VAL A 134 -16.47 -9.39 -1.90
C VAL A 134 -16.67 -8.08 -2.66
N SER A 135 -17.90 -7.67 -2.93
CA SER A 135 -18.31 -6.34 -3.38
C SER A 135 -19.37 -5.80 -2.43
N ILE A 136 -19.22 -4.58 -1.96
CA ILE A 136 -20.05 -3.97 -0.91
C ILE A 136 -20.71 -2.73 -1.50
N ASP A 137 -21.96 -2.48 -1.13
CA ASP A 137 -22.62 -1.23 -1.46
C ASP A 137 -21.89 -0.04 -0.83
N VAL A 138 -21.72 1.03 -1.58
CA VAL A 138 -20.93 2.20 -1.17
C VAL A 138 -21.48 2.86 0.09
N ASP A 139 -22.80 2.97 0.24
CA ASP A 139 -23.41 3.62 1.41
C ASP A 139 -23.29 2.74 2.67
N ALA A 140 -23.36 1.41 2.50
CA ALA A 140 -23.07 0.47 3.57
C ALA A 140 -21.59 0.52 4.02
N ALA A 141 -20.65 0.66 3.07
CA ALA A 141 -19.24 0.84 3.38
C ALA A 141 -18.97 2.17 4.12
N ILE A 142 -19.59 3.27 3.71
CA ILE A 142 -19.50 4.57 4.39
C ILE A 142 -19.99 4.43 5.83
N SER A 143 -21.18 3.88 6.02
CA SER A 143 -21.77 3.68 7.36
C SER A 143 -20.88 2.86 8.29
N TYR A 144 -20.18 1.86 7.73
CA TYR A 144 -19.20 1.06 8.48
C TYR A 144 -18.04 1.93 8.96
N TYR A 145 -17.42 2.73 8.09
CA TYR A 145 -16.27 3.57 8.45
C TYR A 145 -16.64 4.72 9.38
N GLU A 146 -17.87 5.18 9.36
CA GLU A 146 -18.37 6.22 10.28
C GLU A 146 -18.61 5.69 11.70
N SER A 147 -18.96 4.39 11.87
CA SER A 147 -19.48 3.91 13.14
C SER A 147 -18.74 2.71 13.74
N LEU A 148 -18.22 1.79 12.93
CA LEU A 148 -17.70 0.50 13.38
C LEU A 148 -16.20 0.30 13.15
N ALA A 149 -15.60 1.08 12.25
CA ALA A 149 -14.23 0.87 11.81
C ALA A 149 -13.21 1.12 12.92
N ARG A 150 -12.14 0.34 12.90
CA ARG A 150 -11.07 0.37 13.89
C ARG A 150 -9.98 1.37 13.50
N THR A 151 -9.27 1.87 14.48
CA THR A 151 -8.20 2.87 14.30
C THR A 151 -7.12 2.42 13.30
N TRP A 152 -6.73 1.14 13.28
CA TRP A 152 -5.71 0.64 12.35
C TRP A 152 -6.16 0.69 10.87
N GLU A 153 -7.47 0.66 10.58
CA GLU A 153 -8.00 0.76 9.22
C GLU A 153 -7.72 2.14 8.61
N ARG A 154 -7.61 3.18 9.43
CA ARG A 154 -7.22 4.52 8.98
C ARG A 154 -5.87 4.51 8.24
N ALA A 155 -4.89 3.76 8.77
CA ALA A 155 -3.57 3.65 8.16
C ALA A 155 -3.62 2.98 6.77
N ALA A 156 -4.52 2.02 6.56
CA ALA A 156 -4.71 1.40 5.25
C ALA A 156 -5.19 2.40 4.19
N PHE A 157 -6.04 3.36 4.58
CA PHE A 157 -6.59 4.37 3.67
C PHE A 157 -5.66 5.53 3.34
N ILE A 158 -4.54 5.72 4.03
CA ILE A 158 -3.53 6.70 3.63
C ILE A 158 -3.11 6.48 2.16
N ARG A 159 -3.04 5.22 1.76
CA ARG A 159 -2.63 4.79 0.42
C ARG A 159 -3.79 4.52 -0.54
N ALA A 160 -5.02 4.84 -0.14
CA ALA A 160 -6.20 4.55 -0.95
C ALA A 160 -6.23 5.39 -2.23
N ARG A 161 -6.43 4.73 -3.39
CA ARG A 161 -6.48 5.37 -4.70
C ARG A 161 -7.53 4.68 -5.59
N PRO A 162 -8.44 5.42 -6.25
CA PRO A 162 -9.31 4.86 -7.29
C PRO A 162 -8.47 4.34 -8.45
N VAL A 163 -8.76 3.14 -8.96
CA VAL A 163 -7.97 2.53 -10.06
C VAL A 163 -8.80 2.11 -11.27
N ALA A 164 -10.03 1.67 -11.08
CA ALA A 164 -10.85 1.20 -12.20
C ALA A 164 -12.35 1.33 -11.91
N GLY A 165 -13.16 1.34 -12.96
CA GLY A 165 -14.60 1.45 -12.88
C GLY A 165 -15.08 2.88 -12.70
N ASP A 166 -16.23 3.06 -12.08
CA ASP A 166 -16.83 4.36 -11.89
C ASP A 166 -16.08 5.18 -10.83
N LEU A 167 -15.19 6.04 -11.30
CA LEU A 167 -14.36 6.88 -10.44
C LEU A 167 -15.15 7.90 -9.63
N GLN A 168 -16.37 8.26 -10.05
CA GLN A 168 -17.22 9.18 -9.28
C GLN A 168 -17.68 8.52 -7.97
N ILE A 169 -18.04 7.24 -8.01
CA ILE A 169 -18.39 6.44 -6.83
C ILE A 169 -17.19 6.36 -5.88
N ALA A 170 -16.00 6.03 -6.40
CA ALA A 170 -14.80 5.93 -5.60
C ALA A 170 -14.44 7.25 -4.92
N ASN A 171 -14.48 8.36 -5.68
CA ASN A 171 -14.19 9.69 -5.15
C ASN A 171 -15.22 10.15 -4.11
N ARG A 172 -16.53 9.87 -4.33
CA ARG A 172 -17.58 10.12 -3.33
C ARG A 172 -17.27 9.37 -2.04
N PHE A 173 -17.00 8.08 -2.13
CA PHE A 173 -16.65 7.25 -0.98
C PHE A 173 -15.43 7.80 -0.22
N LEU A 174 -14.31 8.02 -0.91
CA LEU A 174 -13.08 8.52 -0.28
C LEU A 174 -13.26 9.90 0.34
N THR A 175 -14.09 10.76 -0.27
CA THR A 175 -14.41 12.09 0.29
C THR A 175 -15.21 11.96 1.58
N GLN A 176 -16.22 11.09 1.61
CA GLN A 176 -17.09 10.93 2.78
C GLN A 176 -16.38 10.29 3.96
N ILE A 177 -15.42 9.38 3.73
CA ILE A 177 -14.65 8.78 4.83
C ILE A 177 -13.42 9.60 5.26
N GLN A 178 -13.14 10.75 4.64
CA GLN A 178 -12.02 11.62 5.05
C GLN A 178 -12.01 11.97 6.54
N PRO A 179 -13.16 12.32 7.19
CA PRO A 179 -13.17 12.59 8.64
C PRO A 179 -12.78 11.40 9.50
N PHE A 180 -13.04 10.18 9.02
CA PHE A 180 -12.57 8.95 9.68
C PHE A 180 -11.05 8.82 9.55
N ILE A 181 -10.47 9.04 8.35
CA ILE A 181 -9.04 8.88 8.10
C ILE A 181 -8.24 9.99 8.80
N TRP A 182 -8.63 11.25 8.56
CA TRP A 182 -7.90 12.45 8.93
C TRP A 182 -8.59 13.21 10.07
N ARG A 183 -8.41 12.73 11.31
CA ARG A 183 -8.97 13.39 12.48
C ARG A 183 -8.23 14.68 12.78
N ARG A 184 -8.97 15.75 13.10
CA ARG A 184 -8.40 17.06 13.49
C ARG A 184 -7.81 17.04 14.90
N THR A 185 -8.31 16.21 15.78
CA THR A 185 -7.80 16.01 17.13
C THR A 185 -6.61 15.03 17.09
N LEU A 186 -5.54 15.38 17.79
CA LEU A 186 -4.41 14.49 17.99
C LEU A 186 -4.89 13.22 18.71
N ASP A 187 -4.77 12.11 18.02
CA ASP A 187 -5.19 10.81 18.54
C ASP A 187 -3.94 10.04 18.99
N TYR A 188 -3.53 10.25 20.24
CA TYR A 188 -2.39 9.57 20.82
C TYR A 188 -2.58 8.06 20.94
N THR A 189 -3.82 7.57 20.93
CA THR A 189 -4.09 6.12 20.95
C THR A 189 -3.57 5.45 19.68
N VAL A 190 -3.55 6.15 18.55
CA VAL A 190 -2.91 5.67 17.30
C VAL A 190 -1.45 5.37 17.54
N MET A 191 -0.72 6.23 18.28
CA MET A 191 0.70 6.03 18.54
C MET A 191 0.95 4.80 19.43
N ASP A 192 0.09 4.53 20.40
CA ASP A 192 0.25 3.40 21.32
C ASP A 192 -0.15 2.06 20.66
N ASP A 193 -1.23 2.04 19.90
CA ASP A 193 -1.60 0.88 19.08
C ASP A 193 -0.47 0.55 18.10
N MET A 194 0.08 1.57 17.52
CA MET A 194 1.15 1.46 16.54
C MET A 194 2.49 1.07 17.18
N LYS A 195 2.87 1.60 18.35
CA LYS A 195 4.02 1.12 19.14
C LYS A 195 3.92 -0.36 19.47
N THR A 196 2.73 -0.83 19.78
CA THR A 196 2.46 -2.26 20.07
C THR A 196 2.69 -3.13 18.84
N MET A 197 2.32 -2.66 17.65
CA MET A 197 2.58 -3.37 16.38
C MET A 197 4.06 -3.43 16.01
N LEU A 198 4.89 -2.47 16.46
CA LEU A 198 6.35 -2.45 16.26
C LEU A 198 7.12 -3.30 17.28
N ARG A 199 6.53 -3.55 18.46
CA ARG A 199 7.16 -4.40 19.47
C ARG A 199 7.22 -5.84 19.00
N ARG A 200 8.39 -6.26 18.53
CA ARG A 200 8.70 -7.65 18.20
C ARG A 200 9.88 -8.15 19.00
N PRO A 201 9.95 -9.45 19.29
CA PRO A 201 11.11 -10.03 19.94
C PRO A 201 12.38 -9.74 19.14
N PRO A 202 13.53 -9.53 19.81
CA PRO A 202 14.79 -9.32 19.15
C PRO A 202 15.09 -10.52 18.24
N GLN A 203 15.27 -10.26 16.94
CA GLN A 203 15.79 -11.26 16.01
C GLN A 203 17.29 -11.39 16.22
N SER A 204 17.83 -12.59 16.00
CA SER A 204 19.27 -12.83 16.03
C SER A 204 20.01 -11.86 15.10
N HIS A 205 21.24 -11.50 15.45
CA HIS A 205 22.12 -10.68 14.60
C HIS A 205 22.59 -11.40 13.32
N ASP A 206 21.98 -12.51 12.99
CA ASP A 206 22.32 -13.29 11.81
C ASP A 206 21.55 -12.74 10.58
N TRP A 207 22.29 -12.41 9.53
CA TRP A 207 21.73 -12.01 8.25
C TRP A 207 21.07 -13.14 7.48
N LEU A 208 21.43 -14.40 7.81
CA LEU A 208 20.81 -15.56 7.18
C LEU A 208 19.33 -15.66 7.55
N GLY A 209 18.47 -15.53 6.54
CA GLY A 209 17.03 -15.52 6.75
C GLY A 209 16.46 -14.20 7.30
N TYR A 210 17.26 -13.13 7.43
CA TYR A 210 16.77 -11.84 7.87
C TYR A 210 15.67 -11.32 6.94
N ASN A 211 14.56 -10.84 7.52
CA ASN A 211 13.43 -10.35 6.76
C ASN A 211 13.53 -8.83 6.56
N LEU A 212 13.75 -8.40 5.31
CA LEU A 212 13.92 -6.99 4.93
C LEU A 212 12.68 -6.14 5.21
N LYS A 213 11.48 -6.74 5.18
CA LYS A 213 10.22 -6.02 5.36
C LYS A 213 9.88 -5.83 6.83
N ILE A 214 9.87 -6.94 7.58
CA ILE A 214 9.36 -6.98 8.95
C ILE A 214 10.44 -7.19 10.01
N GLY A 215 11.70 -7.37 9.61
CA GLY A 215 12.83 -7.41 10.51
C GLY A 215 13.02 -6.07 11.23
N LYS A 216 13.84 -6.08 12.29
CA LYS A 216 14.17 -4.86 13.03
C LYS A 216 14.78 -3.82 12.07
N ASN A 217 14.30 -2.60 12.11
CA ASN A 217 14.74 -1.51 11.22
C ASN A 217 14.62 -1.87 9.71
N GLY A 218 13.56 -2.60 9.35
CA GLY A 218 13.22 -2.93 7.97
C GLY A 218 12.27 -1.93 7.30
N ILE A 219 11.84 -2.27 6.08
CA ILE A 219 10.96 -1.44 5.24
C ILE A 219 9.72 -0.98 6.02
N ARG A 220 9.05 -1.92 6.73
CA ARG A 220 7.80 -1.63 7.45
C ARG A 220 7.98 -0.57 8.54
N GLN A 221 9.15 -0.43 9.13
CA GLN A 221 9.39 0.58 10.15
C GLN A 221 9.39 1.99 9.57
N ILE A 222 9.96 2.18 8.37
CA ILE A 222 9.94 3.47 7.66
C ILE A 222 8.53 3.83 7.25
N GLU A 223 7.82 2.90 6.59
CA GLU A 223 6.42 3.10 6.17
C GLU A 223 5.54 3.48 7.36
N PHE A 224 5.75 2.80 8.45
CA PHE A 224 5.00 2.96 9.66
C PHE A 224 5.27 4.31 10.35
N PHE A 225 6.54 4.68 10.51
CA PHE A 225 6.94 6.00 10.99
C PHE A 225 6.26 7.12 10.21
N THR A 226 6.30 7.00 8.87
CA THR A 226 5.67 7.96 7.96
C THR A 226 4.16 8.05 8.19
N HIS A 227 3.46 6.91 8.23
CA HIS A 227 2.01 6.87 8.41
C HIS A 227 1.56 7.41 9.78
N VAL A 228 2.34 7.13 10.85
CA VAL A 228 2.04 7.71 12.17
C VAL A 228 2.00 9.22 12.11
N LEU A 229 3.08 9.83 11.60
CA LEU A 229 3.16 11.28 11.52
C LEU A 229 2.09 11.87 10.60
N GLN A 230 1.79 11.20 9.49
CA GLN A 230 0.68 11.61 8.62
C GLN A 230 -0.68 11.56 9.33
N LEU A 231 -0.97 10.52 10.12
CA LEU A 231 -2.24 10.40 10.85
C LEU A 231 -2.34 11.39 12.01
N VAL A 232 -1.21 11.73 12.63
CA VAL A 232 -1.16 12.74 13.70
C VAL A 232 -1.41 14.14 13.14
N ALA A 233 -0.78 14.50 12.03
CA ALA A 233 -0.76 15.87 11.52
C ALA A 233 -1.71 16.13 10.35
N GLY A 234 -1.97 15.11 9.51
CA GLY A 234 -2.69 15.26 8.24
C GLY A 234 -4.16 15.70 8.36
N GLY A 235 -4.74 15.63 9.57
CA GLY A 235 -6.06 16.20 9.84
C GLY A 235 -6.06 17.73 9.79
N ARG A 236 -4.96 18.38 10.18
CA ARG A 236 -4.74 19.82 10.18
C ARG A 236 -4.01 20.31 8.94
N GLU A 237 -3.10 19.50 8.43
CA GLU A 237 -2.21 19.83 7.31
C GLU A 237 -2.46 18.91 6.12
N PRO A 238 -3.40 19.26 5.22
CA PRO A 238 -3.75 18.41 4.07
C PRO A 238 -2.57 18.11 3.14
N GLY A 239 -1.53 18.94 3.09
CA GLY A 239 -0.32 18.73 2.32
C GLY A 239 0.44 17.45 2.71
N LEU A 240 0.24 16.95 3.94
CA LEU A 240 0.83 15.70 4.43
C LEU A 240 0.13 14.43 3.91
N ARG A 241 -1.03 14.54 3.27
CA ARG A 241 -1.85 13.40 2.81
C ARG A 241 -1.30 12.81 1.51
N GLN A 242 -0.05 12.40 1.51
CA GLN A 242 0.64 11.77 0.38
C GLN A 242 0.44 10.25 0.43
N HIS A 243 0.21 9.63 -0.73
CA HIS A 243 0.04 8.17 -0.82
C HIS A 243 1.36 7.40 -0.84
N GLN A 244 2.41 7.99 -1.41
CA GLN A 244 3.73 7.39 -1.58
C GLN A 244 4.64 7.72 -0.40
N THR A 245 5.52 6.77 -0.04
CA THR A 245 6.39 6.90 1.13
C THR A 245 7.42 8.03 1.01
N ALA A 246 8.13 8.14 -0.11
CA ALA A 246 9.15 9.18 -0.28
C ALA A 246 8.55 10.59 -0.37
N PRO A 247 7.50 10.87 -1.17
CA PRO A 247 6.78 12.14 -1.13
C PRO A 247 6.22 12.50 0.24
N ALA A 248 5.73 11.51 1.01
CA ALA A 248 5.23 11.74 2.36
C ALA A 248 6.34 12.19 3.31
N LEU A 249 7.54 11.57 3.26
CA LEU A 249 8.69 11.99 4.05
C LEU A 249 9.17 13.40 3.68
N HIS A 250 9.22 13.75 2.39
CA HIS A 250 9.52 15.12 1.97
C HIS A 250 8.45 16.12 2.43
N ALA A 251 7.17 15.77 2.36
CA ALA A 251 6.09 16.62 2.88
C ALA A 251 6.25 16.83 4.40
N LEU A 252 6.54 15.76 5.17
CA LEU A 252 6.81 15.87 6.61
C LEU A 252 7.98 16.82 6.91
N ALA A 253 9.03 16.82 6.09
CA ALA A 253 10.14 17.76 6.25
C ALA A 253 9.73 19.20 5.87
N SER A 254 8.94 19.40 4.81
CA SER A 254 8.49 20.72 4.39
C SER A 254 7.52 21.39 5.36
N PHE A 255 6.89 20.63 6.25
CA PHE A 255 6.03 21.10 7.34
C PHE A 255 6.72 21.02 8.71
N ASP A 256 8.05 20.89 8.78
CA ASP A 256 8.88 20.89 9.99
C ASP A 256 8.58 19.75 11.00
N TRP A 257 7.91 18.68 10.56
CA TRP A 257 7.69 17.49 11.41
C TRP A 257 8.96 16.65 11.59
N ILE A 258 9.84 16.65 10.60
CA ILE A 258 11.16 16.03 10.63
C ILE A 258 12.16 16.98 9.94
N SER A 259 13.47 16.80 10.13
CA SER A 259 14.45 17.56 9.36
C SER A 259 14.58 17.02 7.93
N THR A 260 15.07 17.85 7.01
CA THR A 260 15.38 17.43 5.64
C THR A 260 16.37 16.28 5.62
N ASP A 261 17.43 16.34 6.46
CA ASP A 261 18.44 15.28 6.57
C ASP A 261 17.82 13.94 7.03
N GLN A 262 16.85 14.00 7.96
CA GLN A 262 16.10 12.80 8.37
C GLN A 262 15.25 12.22 7.23
N ALA A 263 14.55 13.07 6.48
CA ALA A 263 13.76 12.65 5.33
C ALA A 263 14.64 11.95 4.29
N ASP A 264 15.75 12.59 3.89
CA ASP A 264 16.68 12.07 2.89
C ASP A 264 17.33 10.76 3.33
N ALA A 265 17.70 10.66 4.62
CA ALA A 265 18.27 9.46 5.21
C ALA A 265 17.28 8.28 5.15
N LEU A 266 16.01 8.50 5.51
CA LEU A 266 14.96 7.48 5.50
C LEU A 266 14.56 7.09 4.07
N ILE A 267 14.45 8.06 3.14
CA ILE A 267 14.16 7.80 1.73
C ILE A 267 15.27 6.96 1.10
N SER A 268 16.53 7.33 1.32
CA SER A 268 17.67 6.56 0.82
C SER A 268 17.66 5.12 1.35
N ALA A 269 17.42 4.93 2.65
CA ALA A 269 17.33 3.62 3.25
C ALA A 269 16.15 2.81 2.69
N TYR A 270 14.98 3.45 2.56
CA TYR A 270 13.77 2.84 1.99
C TYR A 270 14.03 2.30 0.59
N LEU A 271 14.54 3.14 -0.32
CA LEU A 271 14.75 2.74 -1.72
C LEU A 271 15.79 1.63 -1.87
N GLN A 272 16.85 1.63 -1.03
CA GLN A 272 17.84 0.55 -1.04
C GLN A 272 17.28 -0.78 -0.53
N LEU A 273 16.49 -0.77 0.54
CA LEU A 273 15.81 -1.96 1.04
C LEU A 273 14.76 -2.48 0.04
N ARG A 274 14.02 -1.57 -0.62
CA ARG A 274 13.06 -1.93 -1.69
C ARG A 274 13.77 -2.59 -2.88
N ARG A 275 14.94 -2.06 -3.29
CA ARG A 275 15.74 -2.67 -4.35
C ARG A 275 16.19 -4.09 -3.98
N ALA A 276 16.63 -4.28 -2.74
CA ALA A 276 16.98 -5.63 -2.27
C ALA A 276 15.76 -6.56 -2.24
N GLU A 277 14.61 -6.09 -1.76
CA GLU A 277 13.35 -6.85 -1.77
C GLU A 277 12.93 -7.26 -3.20
N HIS A 278 13.00 -6.35 -4.17
CA HIS A 278 12.70 -6.61 -5.57
C HIS A 278 13.61 -7.70 -6.16
N ARG A 279 14.91 -7.59 -5.93
CA ARG A 279 15.89 -8.56 -6.44
C ARG A 279 15.76 -9.94 -5.79
N LEU A 280 15.37 -10.01 -4.51
CA LEU A 280 14.99 -11.27 -3.87
C LEU A 280 13.82 -11.94 -4.58
N GLN A 281 12.79 -11.17 -4.91
CA GLN A 281 11.60 -11.67 -5.59
C GLN A 281 11.92 -12.13 -7.03
N MET A 282 12.81 -11.43 -7.74
CA MET A 282 13.27 -11.87 -9.07
C MET A 282 13.98 -13.24 -9.02
N LEU A 283 14.86 -13.46 -8.04
CA LEU A 283 15.61 -14.71 -7.92
C LEU A 283 14.72 -15.90 -7.56
N ALA A 284 13.76 -15.68 -6.68
CA ALA A 284 12.93 -16.75 -6.15
C ALA A 284 11.64 -16.96 -6.96
N ASP A 285 11.30 -16.02 -7.87
CA ASP A 285 9.99 -15.93 -8.55
C ASP A 285 8.81 -16.13 -7.57
N SER A 286 8.95 -15.55 -6.39
CA SER A 286 8.00 -15.75 -5.29
C SER A 286 7.90 -14.52 -4.40
N GLN A 287 6.80 -14.44 -3.64
CA GLN A 287 6.58 -13.41 -2.63
C GLN A 287 7.48 -13.66 -1.40
N THR A 288 8.75 -13.35 -1.52
CA THR A 288 9.72 -13.43 -0.42
C THR A 288 10.21 -12.06 0.00
N HIS A 289 10.52 -11.94 1.29
CA HIS A 289 11.10 -10.75 1.91
C HIS A 289 12.34 -11.09 2.72
N SER A 290 12.69 -12.37 2.79
CA SER A 290 13.79 -12.87 3.63
C SER A 290 15.03 -13.15 2.81
N LEU A 291 16.17 -12.71 3.33
CA LEU A 291 17.47 -13.09 2.78
C LEU A 291 17.64 -14.61 2.77
N PRO A 292 18.47 -15.16 1.88
CA PRO A 292 18.77 -16.59 1.86
C PRO A 292 19.27 -17.08 3.22
N ARG A 293 18.87 -18.32 3.58
CA ARG A 293 19.31 -18.98 4.82
C ARG A 293 20.62 -19.73 4.67
N ASN A 294 21.05 -19.93 3.43
CA ASN A 294 22.28 -20.63 3.10
C ASN A 294 23.37 -19.60 2.77
N PRO A 295 24.60 -19.71 3.31
CA PRO A 295 25.68 -18.77 3.02
C PRO A 295 26.06 -18.68 1.54
N SER A 296 26.01 -19.79 0.80
CA SER A 296 26.28 -19.80 -0.64
C SER A 296 25.25 -18.98 -1.42
N ASP A 297 23.96 -19.12 -1.08
CA ASP A 297 22.88 -18.39 -1.72
C ASP A 297 22.92 -16.91 -1.35
N LEU A 298 23.31 -16.58 -0.12
CA LEU A 298 23.55 -15.19 0.30
C LEU A 298 24.70 -14.56 -0.48
N ALA A 299 25.77 -15.33 -0.77
CA ALA A 299 26.88 -14.85 -1.61
C ALA A 299 26.41 -14.56 -3.04
N HIS A 300 25.62 -15.46 -3.65
CA HIS A 300 25.02 -15.22 -4.96
C HIS A 300 24.13 -13.99 -4.97
N PHE A 301 23.33 -13.81 -3.91
CA PHE A 301 22.48 -12.64 -3.79
C PHE A 301 23.29 -11.35 -3.62
N ALA A 302 24.35 -11.36 -2.81
CA ALA A 302 25.25 -10.22 -2.66
C ALA A 302 25.89 -9.80 -4.00
N ASN A 303 26.35 -10.77 -4.79
CA ASN A 303 26.84 -10.51 -6.15
C ASN A 303 25.76 -9.91 -7.05
N PHE A 304 24.54 -10.40 -6.98
CA PHE A 304 23.39 -9.83 -7.73
C PHE A 304 23.05 -8.40 -7.28
N MET A 305 23.34 -8.07 -6.02
CA MET A 305 23.26 -6.70 -5.50
C MET A 305 24.44 -5.80 -5.88
N GLY A 306 25.48 -6.36 -6.55
CA GLY A 306 26.68 -5.64 -6.97
C GLY A 306 27.82 -5.64 -5.95
N HIS A 307 27.80 -6.55 -4.98
CA HIS A 307 28.85 -6.72 -3.96
C HIS A 307 29.63 -8.00 -4.20
N ALA A 308 30.94 -7.90 -4.39
CA ALA A 308 31.80 -9.07 -4.60
C ALA A 308 31.84 -10.01 -3.37
N GLU A 309 31.75 -9.43 -2.17
CA GLU A 309 31.80 -10.17 -0.91
C GLU A 309 30.47 -10.04 -0.14
N PRO A 310 29.93 -11.14 0.41
CA PRO A 310 28.71 -11.13 1.22
C PRO A 310 28.83 -10.22 2.44
N THR A 311 30.01 -10.14 3.04
CA THR A 311 30.30 -9.29 4.20
C THR A 311 30.12 -7.81 3.89
N ALA A 312 30.51 -7.34 2.70
CA ALA A 312 30.32 -5.97 2.27
C ALA A 312 28.82 -5.64 2.12
N PHE A 313 28.03 -6.55 1.55
CA PHE A 313 26.57 -6.39 1.48
C PHE A 313 25.93 -6.34 2.89
N CYS A 314 26.33 -7.24 3.80
CA CYS A 314 25.84 -7.23 5.17
C CYS A 314 26.20 -5.95 5.93
N GLN A 315 27.39 -5.37 5.67
CA GLN A 315 27.77 -4.07 6.24
C GLN A 315 26.86 -2.94 5.74
N VAL A 316 26.51 -2.95 4.46
CA VAL A 316 25.53 -1.97 3.91
C VAL A 316 24.19 -2.12 4.61
N LEU A 317 23.68 -3.35 4.79
CA LEU A 317 22.43 -3.56 5.53
C LEU A 317 22.52 -3.10 6.98
N ALA A 318 23.62 -3.33 7.66
CA ALA A 318 23.84 -2.86 9.03
C ALA A 318 23.81 -1.32 9.12
N MET A 319 24.47 -0.63 8.17
CA MET A 319 24.43 0.84 8.09
C MET A 319 23.00 1.35 7.83
N LEU A 320 22.23 0.69 6.97
CA LEU A 320 20.82 1.06 6.72
C LEU A 320 19.97 0.88 7.99
N GLN A 321 20.15 -0.24 8.71
CA GLN A 321 19.44 -0.48 9.97
C GLN A 321 19.78 0.57 11.03
N GLN A 322 21.05 0.93 11.17
CA GLN A 322 21.48 1.97 12.09
C GLN A 322 20.85 3.32 11.73
N ARG A 323 20.90 3.70 10.45
CA ARG A 323 20.27 4.94 9.93
C ARG A 323 18.77 5.00 10.21
N ILE A 324 18.06 3.88 10.05
CA ILE A 324 16.63 3.81 10.34
C ILE A 324 16.39 3.94 11.84
N ALA A 325 17.19 3.28 12.69
CA ALA A 325 17.09 3.40 14.14
C ALA A 325 17.25 4.85 14.60
N GLU A 326 18.30 5.52 14.15
CA GLU A 326 18.61 6.90 14.52
C GLU A 326 17.52 7.89 14.10
N ASN A 327 16.89 7.67 12.95
CA ASN A 327 15.95 8.63 12.36
C ASN A 327 14.47 8.30 12.58
N ALA A 328 14.09 7.04 12.83
CA ALA A 328 12.71 6.63 13.00
C ALA A 328 12.38 6.17 14.43
N GLU A 329 13.28 5.48 15.16
CA GLU A 329 12.98 4.97 16.51
C GLU A 329 12.91 6.07 17.54
N HIS A 330 13.84 7.00 17.51
CA HIS A 330 14.02 7.99 18.58
C HIS A 330 12.79 8.89 18.78
N LYS A 331 12.13 9.31 17.71
CA LYS A 331 10.94 10.17 17.79
C LYS A 331 9.64 9.43 18.12
N ILE A 332 9.48 8.17 17.70
CA ILE A 332 8.29 7.39 18.05
C ILE A 332 8.26 7.01 19.52
N LEU A 333 9.43 6.67 20.09
CA LEU A 333 9.55 6.20 21.48
C LEU A 333 9.63 7.34 22.50
N HIS A 334 10.12 8.51 22.12
CA HIS A 334 10.48 9.63 23.01
C HIS A 334 9.71 10.90 22.69
N SER A 335 8.61 10.87 21.92
CA SER A 335 7.80 12.04 21.68
C SER A 335 7.02 12.40 22.95
N PRO A 336 7.56 13.32 23.81
CA PRO A 336 6.74 13.99 24.78
C PRO A 336 5.92 15.05 24.04
N ALA A 337 4.78 15.38 24.59
CA ALA A 337 3.98 16.54 24.14
C ALA A 337 4.75 17.89 24.20
N GLU A 338 5.99 17.88 24.66
CA GLU A 338 6.86 19.04 24.93
C GLU A 338 7.77 19.46 23.76
N GLU A 339 7.97 18.62 22.73
CA GLU A 339 8.81 18.96 21.56
C GLU A 339 8.03 19.30 20.28
N MET A 340 6.74 19.60 20.41
CA MET A 340 5.94 20.06 19.28
C MET A 340 6.29 21.51 18.91
N PRO A 341 6.29 21.90 17.61
CA PRO A 341 6.49 23.30 17.22
C PRO A 341 5.59 24.22 18.03
N GLU A 342 6.11 25.34 18.52
CA GLU A 342 5.39 26.31 19.39
C GLU A 342 4.03 26.75 18.84
N THR A 343 3.81 26.68 17.52
CA THR A 343 2.54 26.93 16.85
C THR A 343 1.42 25.97 17.26
N THR A 344 1.75 24.80 17.82
CA THR A 344 0.75 23.80 18.24
C THR A 344 0.44 23.89 19.73
N ALA A 345 1.34 24.49 20.54
CA ALA A 345 1.17 24.67 21.98
C ALA A 345 0.16 25.78 22.36
N ILE A 346 -0.24 26.65 21.41
CA ILE A 346 -1.18 27.76 21.65
C ILE A 346 -2.66 27.30 21.49
N LEU A 347 -2.93 26.05 21.12
CA LEU A 347 -4.27 25.54 20.85
C LEU A 347 -4.68 24.34 21.73
N LEU A 348 -3.99 24.11 22.85
CA LEU A 348 -4.46 23.33 23.99
C LEU A 348 -5.07 24.29 25.01
#